data_811652905134bbcb2585ba331cdeb503
#
_entry.id   811652905134bbcb2585ba331cdeb503
#
_cell.length_a   1.000
_cell.length_b   1.000
_cell.length_c   1.000
_cell.angle_alpha   90.00
_cell.angle_beta   90.00
_cell.angle_gamma   90.00
#
_symmetry.space_group_name_H-M   'P 1'
#
loop_
_entity.id
_entity.type
_entity.pdbx_description
1 polymer ?
#
loop_
_entity_poly.entity_id
_entity_poly.type
_entity_poly.pdbx_seq_one_letter_code
_entity_poly.pdbx_strand_id
1 'polypeptide(L)'
;MKDLKDRTVLLTGAPGGIGPHLASRLHAEGVSLVLSGRNQAELERLATTLPPARFIVADLSSEEEVEQLATAAGPIDILIANAALPASGELVTFSVEEIDRALNVNLRSAIVLADLLLPGMLSRGTGHIVLMSSIQGKMPTALVSVYNATKFGLRGFGLALGLELRNSGVGVSVINPTFVRDAGMWAETGVAPHPLAGQVTPDQVAAAVVRAIKENRPEIDVAPLGTRLAATMPRLVGSMARRIGATAFPPAAVARQVAKR
;
A
#
# COMPACT_ATOMS: atom_id res chain seq x y z
N MET A 1 11.99 6.02 -13.92
CA MET A 1 12.31 7.43 -13.50
C MET A 1 13.55 7.40 -12.62
N LYS A 2 14.70 7.87 -13.11
CA LYS A 2 15.98 7.74 -12.34
C LYS A 2 16.15 8.82 -11.27
N ASP A 3 15.64 10.02 -11.53
CA ASP A 3 15.71 11.17 -10.62
C ASP A 3 14.30 11.51 -10.13
N LEU A 4 14.17 11.70 -8.81
CA LEU A 4 12.92 12.05 -8.16
C LEU A 4 12.85 13.52 -7.76
N LYS A 5 13.96 14.26 -7.86
CA LYS A 5 13.99 15.66 -7.50
C LYS A 5 12.95 16.46 -8.29
N ASP A 6 12.28 17.37 -7.61
CA ASP A 6 11.24 18.26 -8.14
C ASP A 6 9.98 17.52 -8.69
N ARG A 7 9.83 16.21 -8.45
CA ARG A 7 8.62 15.46 -8.80
C ARG A 7 7.53 15.66 -7.78
N THR A 8 6.29 15.74 -8.24
CA THR A 8 5.12 15.83 -7.36
C THR A 8 4.57 14.43 -7.07
N VAL A 9 4.51 14.09 -5.79
CA VAL A 9 4.06 12.77 -5.31
C VAL A 9 2.76 12.90 -4.54
N LEU A 10 1.72 12.18 -4.96
CA LEU A 10 0.52 11.97 -4.14
C LEU A 10 0.71 10.70 -3.30
N LEU A 11 0.70 10.85 -1.97
CA LEU A 11 0.78 9.76 -1.01
C LEU A 11 -0.55 9.64 -0.25
N THR A 12 -1.28 8.54 -0.45
CA THR A 12 -2.49 8.25 0.31
C THR A 12 -2.19 7.49 1.60
N GLY A 13 -3.03 7.69 2.64
CA GLY A 13 -2.78 7.11 3.97
C GLY A 13 -1.49 7.65 4.60
N ALA A 14 -1.16 8.90 4.30
CA ALA A 14 0.09 9.53 4.70
C ALA A 14 0.30 9.64 6.22
N PRO A 15 -0.71 9.97 7.07
CA PRO A 15 -0.46 10.12 8.50
C PRO A 15 -0.40 8.78 9.25
N GLY A 16 -0.90 7.70 8.66
CA GLY A 16 -1.04 6.41 9.35
C GLY A 16 0.03 5.38 8.98
N GLY A 17 0.30 4.49 9.92
CA GLY A 17 1.13 3.32 9.68
C GLY A 17 2.53 3.64 9.14
N ILE A 18 2.84 3.12 7.96
CA ILE A 18 4.13 3.35 7.29
C ILE A 18 4.21 4.66 6.51
N GLY A 19 3.06 5.37 6.39
CA GLY A 19 2.97 6.60 5.60
C GLY A 19 3.98 7.69 5.99
N PRO A 20 4.18 8.03 7.28
CA PRO A 20 5.19 9.01 7.68
C PRO A 20 6.61 8.65 7.27
N HIS A 21 6.98 7.35 7.32
CA HIS A 21 8.29 6.87 6.87
C HIS A 21 8.43 6.99 5.33
N LEU A 22 7.38 6.68 4.58
CA LEU A 22 7.32 6.90 3.14
C LEU A 22 7.49 8.38 2.81
N ALA A 23 6.71 9.25 3.47
CA ALA A 23 6.77 10.69 3.27
C ALA A 23 8.17 11.26 3.57
N SER A 24 8.76 10.91 4.70
CA SER A 24 10.10 11.36 5.10
C SER A 24 11.17 10.88 4.10
N ARG A 25 11.12 9.61 3.68
CA ARG A 25 12.08 9.06 2.71
C ARG A 25 11.95 9.73 1.35
N LEU A 26 10.74 9.98 0.87
CA LEU A 26 10.50 10.65 -0.40
C LEU A 26 10.93 12.13 -0.34
N HIS A 27 10.62 12.80 0.76
CA HIS A 27 11.07 14.18 0.99
C HIS A 27 12.61 14.29 0.91
N ALA A 28 13.34 13.32 1.48
CA ALA A 28 14.80 13.26 1.37
C ALA A 28 15.32 13.06 -0.07
N GLU A 29 14.47 12.57 -0.99
CA GLU A 29 14.79 12.48 -2.42
C GLU A 29 14.47 13.79 -3.18
N GLY A 30 14.01 14.84 -2.50
CA GLY A 30 13.74 16.16 -3.07
C GLY A 30 12.41 16.27 -3.82
N VAL A 31 11.41 15.44 -3.50
CA VAL A 31 10.07 15.51 -4.11
C VAL A 31 9.21 16.56 -3.42
N SER A 32 8.20 17.07 -4.14
CA SER A 32 7.09 17.83 -3.60
C SER A 32 5.97 16.86 -3.19
N LEU A 33 5.55 16.89 -1.90
CA LEU A 33 4.56 15.97 -1.37
C LEU A 33 3.15 16.57 -1.35
N VAL A 34 2.19 15.77 -1.83
CA VAL A 34 0.74 15.93 -1.60
C VAL A 34 0.32 14.77 -0.71
N LEU A 35 0.06 15.06 0.55
CA LEU A 35 -0.28 14.07 1.58
C LEU A 35 -1.80 13.93 1.67
N SER A 36 -2.33 12.70 1.67
CA SER A 36 -3.77 12.52 1.86
C SER A 36 -4.08 11.48 2.94
N GLY A 37 -5.18 11.72 3.63
CA GLY A 37 -5.72 10.90 4.72
C GLY A 37 -6.98 11.52 5.28
N ARG A 38 -7.58 10.90 6.30
CA ARG A 38 -8.85 11.35 6.89
C ARG A 38 -8.68 12.34 8.05
N ASN A 39 -7.57 12.26 8.77
CA ASN A 39 -7.34 13.08 9.95
C ASN A 39 -6.56 14.34 9.58
N GLN A 40 -7.26 15.47 9.54
CA GLN A 40 -6.69 16.77 9.18
C GLN A 40 -5.53 17.15 10.11
N ALA A 41 -5.69 17.02 11.43
CA ALA A 41 -4.67 17.44 12.39
C ALA A 41 -3.36 16.64 12.25
N GLU A 42 -3.47 15.34 11.97
CA GLU A 42 -2.29 14.50 11.73
C GLU A 42 -1.61 14.82 10.39
N LEU A 43 -2.40 15.13 9.35
CA LEU A 43 -1.88 15.55 8.05
C LEU A 43 -1.13 16.88 8.15
N GLU A 44 -1.72 17.86 8.85
CA GLU A 44 -1.13 19.17 9.07
C GLU A 44 0.18 19.06 9.84
N ARG A 45 0.19 18.29 10.92
CA ARG A 45 1.41 18.02 11.70
C ARG A 45 2.51 17.37 10.83
N LEU A 46 2.15 16.37 10.01
CA LEU A 46 3.11 15.71 9.13
C LEU A 46 3.64 16.67 8.05
N ALA A 47 2.76 17.44 7.40
CA ALA A 47 3.14 18.41 6.39
C ALA A 47 4.10 19.47 6.92
N THR A 48 3.87 19.95 8.15
CA THR A 48 4.75 20.93 8.82
C THR A 48 6.19 20.41 9.00
N THR A 49 6.38 19.10 9.14
CA THR A 49 7.72 18.51 9.28
C THR A 49 8.44 18.27 7.96
N LEU A 50 7.76 18.45 6.82
CA LEU A 50 8.26 18.08 5.48
C LEU A 50 8.05 19.20 4.43
N PRO A 51 8.48 20.45 4.69
CA PRO A 51 8.26 21.55 3.74
C PRO A 51 9.00 21.31 2.41
N PRO A 52 8.40 21.64 1.26
CA PRO A 52 7.09 22.27 1.04
C PRO A 52 5.96 21.23 0.78
N ALA A 53 5.61 20.41 1.78
CA ALA A 53 4.48 19.49 1.64
C ALA A 53 3.14 20.21 1.80
N ARG A 54 2.12 19.82 1.02
CA ARG A 54 0.72 20.20 1.20
C ARG A 54 -0.13 18.97 1.49
N PHE A 55 -1.32 19.17 2.02
CA PHE A 55 -2.20 18.04 2.30
C PHE A 55 -3.63 18.27 1.78
N ILE A 56 -4.35 17.16 1.58
CA ILE A 56 -5.75 17.12 1.18
C ILE A 56 -6.43 16.06 2.04
N VAL A 57 -7.47 16.45 2.75
CA VAL A 57 -8.31 15.52 3.53
C VAL A 57 -9.22 14.77 2.58
N ALA A 58 -9.25 13.43 2.67
CA ALA A 58 -10.15 12.60 1.88
C ALA A 58 -10.41 11.26 2.57
N ASP A 59 -11.68 10.81 2.58
CA ASP A 59 -12.06 9.44 2.91
C ASP A 59 -12.15 8.62 1.62
N LEU A 60 -11.22 7.69 1.45
CA LEU A 60 -11.14 6.85 0.26
C LEU A 60 -12.25 5.77 0.21
N SER A 61 -13.15 5.68 1.18
CA SER A 61 -14.37 4.90 1.07
C SER A 61 -15.47 5.62 0.28
N SER A 62 -15.38 6.94 0.14
CA SER A 62 -16.27 7.78 -0.66
C SER A 62 -15.76 7.91 -2.10
N GLU A 63 -16.60 7.58 -3.07
CA GLU A 63 -16.29 7.74 -4.50
C GLU A 63 -16.05 9.21 -4.86
N GLU A 64 -16.94 10.08 -4.39
CA GLU A 64 -16.88 11.52 -4.62
C GLU A 64 -15.57 12.13 -4.08
N GLU A 65 -15.16 11.74 -2.85
CA GLU A 65 -13.93 12.28 -2.25
C GLU A 65 -12.66 11.76 -2.95
N VAL A 66 -12.68 10.56 -3.54
CA VAL A 66 -11.59 10.06 -4.38
C VAL A 66 -11.42 10.92 -5.65
N GLU A 67 -12.52 11.27 -6.32
CA GLU A 67 -12.50 12.16 -7.50
C GLU A 67 -12.07 13.58 -7.14
N GLN A 68 -12.59 14.12 -6.04
CA GLN A 68 -12.18 15.42 -5.52
C GLN A 68 -10.70 15.44 -5.14
N LEU A 69 -10.18 14.38 -4.53
CA LEU A 69 -8.76 14.23 -4.22
C LEU A 69 -7.90 14.30 -5.48
N ALA A 70 -8.25 13.53 -6.52
CA ALA A 70 -7.50 13.53 -7.78
C ALA A 70 -7.49 14.92 -8.44
N THR A 71 -8.64 15.61 -8.43
CA THR A 71 -8.78 16.96 -8.99
C THR A 71 -7.99 18.00 -8.18
N ALA A 72 -8.11 17.99 -6.85
CA ALA A 72 -7.42 18.92 -5.96
C ALA A 72 -5.90 18.66 -5.89
N ALA A 73 -5.48 17.43 -6.14
CA ALA A 73 -4.05 17.09 -6.21
C ALA A 73 -3.35 17.76 -7.40
N GLY A 74 -4.09 18.06 -8.48
CA GLY A 74 -3.52 18.65 -9.70
C GLY A 74 -2.55 17.69 -10.43
N PRO A 75 -1.59 18.23 -11.17
CA PRO A 75 -0.61 17.41 -11.89
C PRO A 75 0.26 16.58 -10.92
N ILE A 76 0.15 15.26 -11.01
CA ILE A 76 0.93 14.31 -10.20
C ILE A 76 1.88 13.53 -11.10
N ASP A 77 3.16 13.45 -10.69
CA ASP A 77 4.16 12.63 -11.37
C ASP A 77 4.20 11.20 -10.80
N ILE A 78 3.96 11.05 -9.50
CA ILE A 78 4.02 9.75 -8.83
C ILE A 78 2.81 9.60 -7.91
N LEU A 79 2.04 8.52 -8.12
CA LEU A 79 1.00 8.08 -7.18
C LEU A 79 1.58 6.99 -6.28
N ILE A 80 1.44 7.16 -4.96
CA ILE A 80 1.68 6.07 -3.98
C ILE A 80 0.36 5.75 -3.29
N ALA A 81 -0.32 4.73 -3.79
CA ALA A 81 -1.54 4.21 -3.21
C ALA A 81 -1.21 3.32 -2.01
N ASN A 82 -1.07 3.96 -0.83
CA ASN A 82 -0.63 3.30 0.40
C ASN A 82 -1.78 3.09 1.39
N ALA A 83 -2.84 3.87 1.33
CA ALA A 83 -3.97 3.74 2.25
C ALA A 83 -4.54 2.32 2.27
N ALA A 84 -4.80 1.81 3.47
CA ALA A 84 -5.47 0.53 3.65
C ALA A 84 -6.14 0.46 5.02
N LEU A 85 -7.21 -0.32 5.10
CA LEU A 85 -7.88 -0.71 6.34
C LEU A 85 -7.54 -2.17 6.67
N PRO A 86 -7.46 -2.54 7.95
CA PRO A 86 -7.45 -3.94 8.35
C PRO A 86 -8.82 -4.56 8.01
N ALA A 87 -8.81 -5.78 7.45
CA ALA A 87 -10.00 -6.56 7.20
C ALA A 87 -9.74 -7.99 7.68
N SER A 88 -9.62 -8.11 9.01
CA SER A 88 -9.28 -9.34 9.72
C SER A 88 -10.46 -9.83 10.56
N GLY A 89 -10.64 -11.14 10.64
CA GLY A 89 -11.68 -11.82 11.36
C GLY A 89 -12.27 -12.99 10.55
N GLU A 90 -13.14 -13.75 11.19
CA GLU A 90 -13.92 -14.78 10.51
C GLU A 90 -14.91 -14.11 9.54
N LEU A 91 -15.04 -14.63 8.33
CA LEU A 91 -15.90 -14.02 7.29
C LEU A 91 -17.35 -13.81 7.77
N VAL A 92 -17.87 -14.74 8.53
CA VAL A 92 -19.24 -14.66 9.07
C VAL A 92 -19.48 -13.53 10.07
N THR A 93 -18.41 -12.87 10.53
CA THR A 93 -18.49 -11.74 11.48
C THR A 93 -18.45 -10.38 10.78
N PHE A 94 -18.27 -10.34 9.45
CA PHE A 94 -18.28 -9.08 8.71
C PHE A 94 -19.71 -8.70 8.32
N SER A 95 -20.04 -7.43 8.47
CA SER A 95 -21.19 -6.87 7.76
C SER A 95 -20.86 -6.61 6.28
N VAL A 96 -21.88 -6.42 5.46
CA VAL A 96 -21.70 -6.07 4.05
C VAL A 96 -21.00 -4.73 3.93
N GLU A 97 -21.35 -3.76 4.76
CA GLU A 97 -20.77 -2.41 4.79
C GLU A 97 -19.27 -2.45 5.16
N GLU A 98 -18.85 -3.33 6.07
CA GLU A 98 -17.43 -3.53 6.40
C GLU A 98 -16.66 -4.14 5.23
N ILE A 99 -17.25 -5.08 4.50
CA ILE A 99 -16.67 -5.66 3.29
C ILE A 99 -16.52 -4.59 2.21
N ASP A 100 -17.58 -3.84 1.92
CA ASP A 100 -17.60 -2.79 0.91
C ASP A 100 -16.57 -1.70 1.25
N ARG A 101 -16.51 -1.28 2.49
CA ARG A 101 -15.52 -0.30 2.94
C ARG A 101 -14.09 -0.79 2.73
N ALA A 102 -13.80 -2.05 3.07
CA ALA A 102 -12.48 -2.64 2.87
C ALA A 102 -12.13 -2.73 1.38
N LEU A 103 -13.07 -3.13 0.53
CA LEU A 103 -12.90 -3.16 -0.94
C LEU A 103 -12.69 -1.76 -1.51
N ASN A 104 -13.49 -0.78 -1.08
CA ASN A 104 -13.40 0.59 -1.55
C ASN A 104 -12.04 1.21 -1.20
N VAL A 105 -11.62 1.13 0.06
CA VAL A 105 -10.36 1.76 0.50
C VAL A 105 -9.13 1.01 0.00
N ASN A 106 -9.10 -0.32 0.11
CA ASN A 106 -7.87 -1.09 -0.13
C ASN A 106 -7.63 -1.44 -1.60
N LEU A 107 -8.68 -1.37 -2.44
CA LEU A 107 -8.60 -1.79 -3.84
C LEU A 107 -9.17 -0.74 -4.79
N ARG A 108 -10.48 -0.43 -4.68
CA ARG A 108 -11.18 0.43 -5.64
C ARG A 108 -10.56 1.83 -5.73
N SER A 109 -10.30 2.48 -4.58
CA SER A 109 -9.74 3.83 -4.56
C SER A 109 -8.38 3.92 -5.26
N ALA A 110 -7.52 2.91 -5.09
CA ALA A 110 -6.21 2.86 -5.75
C ALA A 110 -6.34 2.72 -7.27
N ILE A 111 -7.32 1.93 -7.74
CA ILE A 111 -7.62 1.75 -9.18
C ILE A 111 -8.16 3.07 -9.74
N VAL A 112 -9.15 3.69 -9.09
CA VAL A 112 -9.77 4.94 -9.54
C VAL A 112 -8.75 6.09 -9.55
N LEU A 113 -7.92 6.23 -8.50
CA LEU A 113 -6.86 7.25 -8.50
C LEU A 113 -5.85 7.02 -9.63
N ALA A 114 -5.50 5.75 -9.91
CA ALA A 114 -4.63 5.44 -11.04
C ALA A 114 -5.28 5.86 -12.36
N ASP A 115 -6.56 5.53 -12.58
CA ASP A 115 -7.32 5.89 -13.78
C ASP A 115 -7.38 7.42 -13.98
N LEU A 116 -7.74 8.17 -12.95
CA LEU A 116 -7.87 9.61 -13.00
C LEU A 116 -6.54 10.36 -13.23
N LEU A 117 -5.43 9.86 -12.71
CA LEU A 117 -4.11 10.50 -12.82
C LEU A 117 -3.31 10.05 -14.05
N LEU A 118 -3.59 8.85 -14.57
CA LEU A 118 -2.87 8.26 -15.68
C LEU A 118 -2.89 9.10 -16.98
N PRO A 119 -4.02 9.70 -17.42
CA PRO A 119 -4.03 10.50 -18.64
C PRO A 119 -3.03 11.64 -18.63
N GLY A 120 -2.86 12.32 -17.49
CA GLY A 120 -1.86 13.38 -17.31
C GLY A 120 -0.43 12.84 -17.39
N MET A 121 -0.15 11.68 -16.81
CA MET A 121 1.16 11.03 -16.91
C MET A 121 1.47 10.59 -18.35
N LEU A 122 0.50 10.03 -19.05
CA LEU A 122 0.62 9.62 -20.46
C LEU A 122 0.89 10.81 -21.38
N SER A 123 0.16 11.91 -21.20
CA SER A 123 0.36 13.15 -21.98
C SER A 123 1.77 13.72 -21.84
N ARG A 124 2.37 13.58 -20.65
CA ARG A 124 3.77 14.00 -20.39
C ARG A 124 4.80 12.95 -20.77
N GLY A 125 4.40 11.73 -21.14
CA GLY A 125 5.30 10.60 -21.42
C GLY A 125 6.15 10.19 -20.20
N THR A 126 5.75 10.54 -18.98
CA THR A 126 6.49 10.23 -17.76
C THR A 126 5.54 10.18 -16.56
N GLY A 127 5.76 9.21 -15.69
CA GLY A 127 5.00 9.03 -14.46
C GLY A 127 5.33 7.71 -13.78
N HIS A 128 4.82 7.52 -12.55
CA HIS A 128 4.96 6.24 -11.86
C HIS A 128 3.79 6.00 -10.89
N ILE A 129 3.26 4.79 -10.91
CA ILE A 129 2.20 4.34 -10.00
C ILE A 129 2.79 3.28 -9.08
N VAL A 130 2.75 3.52 -7.78
CA VAL A 130 3.16 2.55 -6.75
C VAL A 130 1.93 2.07 -5.99
N LEU A 131 1.72 0.76 -5.98
CA LEU A 131 0.60 0.10 -5.31
C LEU A 131 1.14 -0.67 -4.10
N MET A 132 0.71 -0.26 -2.89
CA MET A 132 1.09 -0.93 -1.64
C MET A 132 0.21 -2.15 -1.41
N SER A 133 0.65 -3.30 -1.94
CA SER A 133 0.05 -4.59 -1.69
C SER A 133 0.56 -5.20 -0.37
N SER A 134 0.80 -6.48 -0.33
CA SER A 134 1.33 -7.23 0.82
C SER A 134 1.83 -8.58 0.33
N ILE A 135 2.67 -9.24 1.10
CA ILE A 135 2.95 -10.67 0.93
C ILE A 135 1.65 -11.49 0.94
N GLN A 136 0.61 -11.00 1.61
CA GLN A 136 -0.74 -11.55 1.60
C GLN A 136 -1.50 -11.35 0.27
N GLY A 137 -0.97 -10.56 -0.65
CA GLY A 137 -1.38 -10.52 -2.06
C GLY A 137 -0.79 -11.66 -2.91
N LYS A 138 0.01 -12.55 -2.31
CA LYS A 138 0.66 -13.71 -2.95
C LYS A 138 0.38 -15.02 -2.20
N MET A 139 0.16 -14.95 -0.90
CA MET A 139 -0.05 -16.10 -0.02
C MET A 139 -1.37 -15.95 0.75
N PRO A 140 -2.32 -16.87 0.61
CA PRO A 140 -3.54 -16.83 1.40
C PRO A 140 -3.23 -17.09 2.88
N THR A 141 -3.93 -16.35 3.75
CA THR A 141 -3.78 -16.43 5.20
C THR A 141 -5.16 -16.54 5.84
N ALA A 142 -5.32 -17.40 6.83
CA ALA A 142 -6.57 -17.53 7.57
C ALA A 142 -6.92 -16.24 8.32
N LEU A 143 -8.21 -16.01 8.54
CA LEU A 143 -8.77 -14.87 9.27
C LEU A 143 -8.53 -13.49 8.63
N VAL A 144 -8.12 -13.46 7.36
CA VAL A 144 -7.92 -12.22 6.59
C VAL A 144 -8.39 -12.38 5.14
N SER A 145 -9.46 -13.16 4.91
CA SER A 145 -9.95 -13.47 3.56
C SER A 145 -10.30 -12.22 2.74
N VAL A 146 -11.00 -11.24 3.35
CA VAL A 146 -11.35 -9.98 2.70
C VAL A 146 -10.08 -9.16 2.39
N TYR A 147 -9.16 -9.05 3.35
CA TYR A 147 -7.88 -8.38 3.12
C TYR A 147 -7.05 -9.06 2.01
N ASN A 148 -6.96 -10.40 2.02
CA ASN A 148 -6.31 -11.15 0.95
C ASN A 148 -6.94 -10.81 -0.41
N ALA A 149 -8.27 -10.81 -0.52
CA ALA A 149 -8.95 -10.49 -1.77
C ALA A 149 -8.53 -9.11 -2.29
N THR A 150 -8.48 -8.08 -1.43
CA THR A 150 -8.04 -6.74 -1.82
C THR A 150 -6.58 -6.70 -2.29
N LYS A 151 -5.68 -7.38 -1.57
CA LYS A 151 -4.24 -7.34 -1.89
C LYS A 151 -3.85 -8.22 -3.07
N PHE A 152 -4.52 -9.36 -3.29
CA PHE A 152 -4.40 -10.13 -4.54
C PHE A 152 -4.94 -9.32 -5.73
N GLY A 153 -6.12 -8.70 -5.59
CA GLY A 153 -6.70 -7.84 -6.62
C GLY A 153 -5.78 -6.68 -6.98
N LEU A 154 -5.27 -5.95 -5.98
CA LEU A 154 -4.38 -4.81 -6.19
C LEU A 154 -3.06 -5.24 -6.89
N ARG A 155 -2.50 -6.37 -6.49
CA ARG A 155 -1.32 -6.95 -7.13
C ARG A 155 -1.60 -7.32 -8.58
N GLY A 156 -2.71 -8.03 -8.84
CA GLY A 156 -3.11 -8.42 -10.20
C GLY A 156 -3.31 -7.21 -11.10
N PHE A 157 -4.03 -6.21 -10.62
CA PHE A 157 -4.23 -4.93 -11.31
C PHE A 157 -2.89 -4.26 -11.66
N GLY A 158 -2.00 -4.10 -10.68
CA GLY A 158 -0.74 -3.40 -10.90
C GLY A 158 0.18 -4.10 -11.90
N LEU A 159 0.26 -5.43 -11.84
CA LEU A 159 1.07 -6.19 -12.80
C LEU A 159 0.49 -6.12 -14.21
N ALA A 160 -0.84 -6.21 -14.36
CA ALA A 160 -1.50 -6.08 -15.66
C ALA A 160 -1.32 -4.67 -16.24
N LEU A 161 -1.60 -3.63 -15.46
CA LEU A 161 -1.42 -2.24 -15.87
C LEU A 161 0.04 -1.94 -16.28
N GLY A 162 1.02 -2.52 -15.56
CA GLY A 162 2.43 -2.38 -15.94
C GLY A 162 2.77 -2.98 -17.31
N LEU A 163 2.08 -4.05 -17.71
CA LEU A 163 2.22 -4.63 -19.06
C LEU A 163 1.57 -3.74 -20.13
N GLU A 164 0.40 -3.18 -19.84
CA GLU A 164 -0.30 -2.24 -20.73
C GLU A 164 0.55 -0.99 -21.00
N LEU A 165 1.23 -0.47 -19.97
CA LEU A 165 1.99 0.77 -20.01
C LEU A 165 3.46 0.61 -20.42
N ARG A 166 3.89 -0.60 -20.82
CA ARG A 166 5.32 -0.93 -21.03
C ARG A 166 6.10 0.03 -21.92
N ASN A 167 5.46 0.67 -22.88
CA ASN A 167 6.11 1.57 -23.85
C ASN A 167 5.62 3.03 -23.72
N SER A 168 4.91 3.38 -22.65
CA SER A 168 4.29 4.70 -22.49
C SER A 168 5.17 5.74 -21.78
N GLY A 169 6.29 5.33 -21.19
CA GLY A 169 7.07 6.16 -20.30
C GLY A 169 6.54 6.21 -18.85
N VAL A 170 5.38 5.58 -18.57
CA VAL A 170 4.80 5.47 -17.23
C VAL A 170 5.13 4.11 -16.62
N GLY A 171 5.73 4.11 -15.43
CA GLY A 171 6.04 2.88 -14.70
C GLY A 171 4.92 2.48 -13.73
N VAL A 172 4.86 1.18 -13.41
CA VAL A 172 3.98 0.66 -12.36
C VAL A 172 4.77 -0.30 -11.48
N SER A 173 4.65 -0.14 -10.17
CA SER A 173 5.33 -1.00 -9.20
C SER A 173 4.37 -1.48 -8.12
N VAL A 174 4.41 -2.77 -7.82
CA VAL A 174 3.71 -3.38 -6.69
C VAL A 174 4.71 -3.68 -5.59
N ILE A 175 4.43 -3.18 -4.40
CA ILE A 175 5.27 -3.43 -3.21
C ILE A 175 4.52 -4.38 -2.29
N ASN A 176 5.16 -5.47 -1.91
CA ASN A 176 4.60 -6.52 -1.07
C ASN A 176 5.36 -6.63 0.26
N PRO A 177 5.08 -5.77 1.26
CA PRO A 177 5.65 -5.94 2.59
C PRO A 177 5.10 -7.19 3.28
N THR A 178 5.95 -7.84 4.10
CA THR A 178 5.51 -8.75 5.15
C THR A 178 5.09 -7.94 6.39
N PHE A 179 5.04 -8.56 7.58
CA PHE A 179 4.74 -7.87 8.83
C PHE A 179 5.73 -6.75 9.08
N VAL A 180 5.23 -5.53 9.14
CA VAL A 180 6.05 -4.36 9.44
C VAL A 180 6.05 -4.17 10.95
N ARG A 181 7.24 -4.19 11.58
CA ARG A 181 7.41 -3.87 13.00
C ARG A 181 7.44 -2.36 13.19
N ASP A 182 7.19 -1.91 14.39
CA ASP A 182 7.34 -0.52 14.84
C ASP A 182 6.33 0.49 14.24
N ALA A 183 5.60 0.13 13.18
CA ALA A 183 4.56 0.97 12.59
C ALA A 183 3.53 0.16 11.79
N GLY A 184 2.31 0.73 11.65
CA GLY A 184 1.25 0.18 10.83
C GLY A 184 0.38 -0.86 11.51
N MET A 185 -0.57 -1.39 10.74
CA MET A 185 -1.67 -2.24 11.20
C MET A 185 -1.24 -3.40 12.10
N TRP A 186 -0.07 -3.98 11.84
CA TRP A 186 0.42 -5.09 12.67
C TRP A 186 1.04 -4.61 13.97
N ALA A 187 1.92 -3.62 13.91
CA ALA A 187 2.57 -3.06 15.10
C ALA A 187 1.55 -2.55 16.13
N GLU A 188 0.45 -1.98 15.66
CA GLU A 188 -0.65 -1.50 16.49
C GLU A 188 -1.40 -2.61 17.23
N THR A 189 -1.26 -3.88 16.81
CA THR A 189 -1.82 -5.00 17.58
C THR A 189 -1.00 -5.31 18.83
N GLY A 190 0.28 -4.93 18.87
CA GLY A 190 1.21 -5.28 19.93
C GLY A 190 1.44 -6.79 20.10
N VAL A 191 1.12 -7.58 19.06
CA VAL A 191 1.26 -9.05 19.06
C VAL A 191 2.43 -9.41 18.16
N ALA A 192 3.34 -10.28 18.65
CA ALA A 192 4.42 -10.79 17.83
C ALA A 192 3.87 -11.69 16.70
N PRO A 193 4.31 -11.53 15.45
CA PRO A 193 3.91 -12.44 14.38
C PRO A 193 4.56 -13.81 14.58
N HIS A 194 4.06 -14.79 13.83
CA HIS A 194 4.66 -16.12 13.82
C HIS A 194 6.16 -16.02 13.44
N PRO A 195 7.08 -16.68 14.16
CA PRO A 195 8.54 -16.53 13.94
C PRO A 195 8.99 -16.75 12.49
N LEU A 196 8.34 -17.68 11.77
CA LEU A 196 8.65 -17.97 10.36
C LEU A 196 8.07 -16.97 9.37
N ALA A 197 7.16 -16.07 9.79
CA ALA A 197 6.57 -15.05 8.91
C ALA A 197 7.56 -13.92 8.58
N GLY A 198 8.53 -13.71 9.47
CA GLY A 198 9.51 -12.64 9.34
C GLY A 198 8.93 -11.24 9.52
N GLN A 199 9.80 -10.29 9.79
CA GLN A 199 9.44 -8.88 9.96
C GLN A 199 10.40 -7.98 9.17
N VAL A 200 9.90 -6.80 8.82
CA VAL A 200 10.69 -5.72 8.19
C VAL A 200 10.42 -4.40 8.91
N THR A 201 11.32 -3.43 8.72
CA THR A 201 11.11 -2.07 9.27
C THR A 201 10.33 -1.20 8.27
N PRO A 202 9.66 -0.14 8.73
CA PRO A 202 9.05 0.86 7.85
C PRO A 202 10.06 1.45 6.87
N ASP A 203 11.29 1.70 7.30
CA ASP A 203 12.35 2.27 6.46
C ASP A 203 12.78 1.32 5.33
N GLN A 204 12.77 -0.01 5.58
CA GLN A 204 13.02 -0.99 4.52
C GLN A 204 11.92 -0.95 3.46
N VAL A 205 10.67 -0.73 3.87
CA VAL A 205 9.55 -0.55 2.93
C VAL A 205 9.70 0.74 2.14
N ALA A 206 10.01 1.85 2.81
CA ALA A 206 10.22 3.15 2.16
C ALA A 206 11.39 3.11 1.17
N ALA A 207 12.50 2.47 1.53
CA ALA A 207 13.64 2.27 0.63
C ALA A 207 13.27 1.42 -0.59
N ALA A 208 12.44 0.39 -0.41
CA ALA A 208 11.95 -0.44 -1.51
C ALA A 208 11.05 0.33 -2.47
N VAL A 209 10.19 1.23 -1.98
CA VAL A 209 9.37 2.13 -2.81
C VAL A 209 10.26 3.02 -3.67
N VAL A 210 11.22 3.72 -3.08
CA VAL A 210 12.15 4.59 -3.83
C VAL A 210 12.93 3.79 -4.88
N ARG A 211 13.42 2.60 -4.52
CA ARG A 211 14.12 1.73 -5.46
C ARG A 211 13.21 1.28 -6.60
N ALA A 212 11.96 0.90 -6.30
CA ALA A 212 10.99 0.47 -7.31
C ALA A 212 10.75 1.56 -8.36
N ILE A 213 10.61 2.81 -7.94
CA ILE A 213 10.41 3.95 -8.84
C ILE A 213 11.67 4.19 -9.68
N LYS A 214 12.86 4.29 -9.04
CA LYS A 214 14.13 4.59 -9.72
C LYS A 214 14.54 3.53 -10.75
N GLU A 215 14.32 2.25 -10.41
CA GLU A 215 14.73 1.12 -11.25
C GLU A 215 13.56 0.60 -12.14
N ASN A 216 12.37 1.18 -12.04
CA ASN A 216 11.15 0.73 -12.72
C ASN A 216 10.88 -0.77 -12.49
N ARG A 217 10.94 -1.21 -11.22
CA ARG A 217 10.72 -2.60 -10.84
C ARG A 217 9.23 -2.91 -10.81
N PRO A 218 8.73 -3.88 -11.57
CA PRO A 218 7.30 -4.19 -11.61
C PRO A 218 6.79 -4.73 -10.26
N GLU A 219 7.63 -5.41 -9.49
CA GLU A 219 7.26 -5.98 -8.20
C GLU A 219 8.46 -6.07 -7.26
N ILE A 220 8.26 -5.73 -5.98
CA ILE A 220 9.27 -5.94 -4.92
C ILE A 220 8.61 -6.57 -3.69
N ASP A 221 9.11 -7.74 -3.29
CA ASP A 221 8.78 -8.37 -2.02
C ASP A 221 9.72 -7.84 -0.92
N VAL A 222 9.16 -7.12 0.04
CA VAL A 222 9.89 -6.61 1.21
C VAL A 222 9.69 -7.57 2.36
N ALA A 223 10.48 -8.63 2.37
CA ALA A 223 10.39 -9.74 3.31
C ALA A 223 11.75 -10.46 3.41
N PRO A 224 12.01 -11.22 4.50
CA PRO A 224 13.15 -12.12 4.59
C PRO A 224 13.14 -13.16 3.46
N LEU A 225 14.32 -13.66 3.11
CA LEU A 225 14.49 -14.54 1.95
C LEU A 225 13.58 -15.77 1.99
N GLY A 226 13.43 -16.42 3.15
CA GLY A 226 12.54 -17.58 3.30
C GLY A 226 11.08 -17.27 2.97
N THR A 227 10.57 -16.14 3.46
CA THR A 227 9.20 -15.67 3.16
C THR A 227 9.03 -15.34 1.68
N ARG A 228 10.03 -14.70 1.06
CA ARG A 228 10.02 -14.38 -0.38
C ARG A 228 9.98 -15.65 -1.23
N LEU A 229 10.80 -16.65 -0.91
CA LEU A 229 10.80 -17.94 -1.61
C LEU A 229 9.45 -18.65 -1.46
N ALA A 230 8.89 -18.70 -0.25
CA ALA A 230 7.59 -19.30 0.00
C ALA A 230 6.46 -18.60 -0.78
N ALA A 231 6.51 -17.27 -0.90
CA ALA A 231 5.53 -16.49 -1.65
C ALA A 231 5.66 -16.64 -3.18
N THR A 232 6.87 -16.90 -3.67
CA THR A 232 7.13 -17.02 -5.12
C THR A 232 6.85 -18.44 -5.64
N MET A 233 7.00 -19.47 -4.77
CA MET A 233 6.87 -20.88 -5.15
C MET A 233 5.77 -21.61 -4.35
N PRO A 234 4.53 -21.10 -4.33
CA PRO A 234 3.47 -21.67 -3.46
C PRO A 234 3.12 -23.12 -3.79
N ARG A 235 3.35 -23.59 -5.01
CA ARG A 235 3.13 -24.99 -5.40
C ARG A 235 4.16 -25.94 -4.85
N LEU A 236 5.44 -25.53 -4.71
CA LEU A 236 6.53 -26.34 -4.18
C LEU A 236 6.54 -26.40 -2.65
N VAL A 237 6.06 -25.37 -1.98
CA VAL A 237 5.99 -25.23 -0.51
C VAL A 237 4.54 -25.36 0.02
N GLY A 238 3.62 -25.83 -0.80
CA GLY A 238 2.17 -25.71 -0.61
C GLY A 238 1.61 -26.25 0.72
N SER A 239 2.19 -27.32 1.30
CA SER A 239 1.76 -27.80 2.62
C SER A 239 2.30 -26.93 3.76
N MET A 240 3.55 -26.46 3.66
CA MET A 240 4.19 -25.61 4.65
C MET A 240 3.63 -24.19 4.60
N ALA A 241 3.43 -23.63 3.40
CA ALA A 241 2.79 -22.33 3.22
C ALA A 241 1.35 -22.29 3.76
N ARG A 242 0.57 -23.37 3.57
CA ARG A 242 -0.77 -23.50 4.18
C ARG A 242 -0.72 -23.60 5.70
N ARG A 243 0.25 -24.32 6.28
CA ARG A 243 0.41 -24.39 7.74
C ARG A 243 0.78 -23.05 8.34
N ILE A 244 1.74 -22.32 7.75
CA ILE A 244 2.13 -20.97 8.18
C ILE A 244 0.96 -20.01 8.00
N GLY A 245 0.27 -20.04 6.86
CA GLY A 245 -0.90 -19.22 6.60
C GLY A 245 -2.05 -19.47 7.57
N ALA A 246 -2.25 -20.71 8.01
CA ALA A 246 -3.29 -21.05 8.98
C ALA A 246 -3.02 -20.49 10.39
N THR A 247 -1.76 -20.25 10.75
CA THR A 247 -1.34 -19.84 12.11
C THR A 247 -0.67 -18.46 12.15
N ALA A 248 -0.53 -17.80 10.99
CA ALA A 248 0.19 -16.52 10.88
C ALA A 248 -0.47 -15.38 11.66
N PHE A 249 -1.80 -15.46 11.85
CA PHE A 249 -2.57 -14.48 12.59
C PHE A 249 -3.07 -15.05 13.92
N PRO A 250 -2.41 -14.75 15.05
CA PRO A 250 -2.87 -15.15 16.36
C PRO A 250 -4.25 -14.54 16.67
N PRO A 251 -5.17 -15.27 17.34
CA PRO A 251 -6.50 -14.77 17.68
C PRO A 251 -6.51 -13.42 18.38
N ALA A 252 -5.53 -13.17 19.24
CA ALA A 252 -5.38 -11.89 19.94
C ALA A 252 -5.10 -10.71 19.01
N ALA A 253 -4.33 -10.91 17.93
CA ALA A 253 -4.08 -9.87 16.93
C ALA A 253 -5.34 -9.59 16.11
N VAL A 254 -6.07 -10.65 15.73
CA VAL A 254 -7.33 -10.54 15.01
C VAL A 254 -8.36 -9.77 15.82
N ALA A 255 -8.55 -10.09 17.11
CA ALA A 255 -9.50 -9.40 17.99
C ALA A 255 -9.21 -7.89 18.07
N ARG A 256 -7.94 -7.48 18.15
CA ARG A 256 -7.53 -6.06 18.16
C ARG A 256 -7.76 -5.36 16.82
N GLN A 257 -7.66 -6.07 15.70
CA GLN A 257 -7.95 -5.51 14.38
C GLN A 257 -9.45 -5.43 14.11
N VAL A 258 -10.24 -6.38 14.59
CA VAL A 258 -11.72 -6.35 14.53
C VAL A 258 -12.27 -5.09 15.18
N ALA A 259 -11.73 -4.67 16.31
CA ALA A 259 -12.13 -3.44 16.99
C ALA A 259 -11.86 -2.13 16.20
N LYS A 260 -11.14 -2.19 15.08
CA LYS A 260 -10.75 -1.05 14.22
C LYS A 260 -11.40 -1.09 12.82
N ARG A 261 -12.34 -2.03 12.57
CA ARG A 261 -13.07 -2.13 11.29
C ARG A 261 -13.96 -0.94 10.96
#